data_61fea2a12567e76d184d79f4d0fac060
#
_entry.id   61fea2a12567e76d184d79f4d0fac060
#
_cell.length_a   1.000
_cell.length_b   1.000
_cell.length_c   1.000
_cell.angle_alpha   90.00
_cell.angle_beta   90.00
_cell.angle_gamma   90.00
#
_symmetry.space_group_name_H-M   'P 1'
#
loop_
_entity.id
_entity.type
_entity.pdbx_description
1 polymer ?
#
loop_
_entity_poly.entity_id
_entity_poly.type
_entity_poly.pdbx_seq_one_letter_code
_entity_poly.pdbx_strand_id
1 'polypeptide(L)'
;MPSALILYLNYFIHGIGCSILGQAVIKEALAASWGVEAMAITAISAALGLGRLIALPFAGPLSDKLGRRISTAIGSGSYAIYLIGLALAFNAGTNGGYTIAYVCAIIGGIANSFLDTGIYPAVAEIIYKAPSVATMGIKFFIAIAQMILPFVLGATVATTATGLVSYNMLFYICGVIYVVLLVLVMLFPLPDADQKAAGKKEGLIDSLKHTHFSIESVAMILIGFTCTGTFQLWLNCAQNFAKENVGWADPSIMQTYYSAGTLIALVVTALLTRKIKDVRFIVAYPVICLATLIVVLAGQSKPLMIAGAFIIGWAGAGGLLQLATSVCNMLFPKIKGTITALVMIASSLCNYTILTAAAKMQPSQVMVMNIVLTAVGVALGLFVNVRYGVLLKNAEEA
;
A
#
# COMPACT_ATOMS: atom_id res chain seq x y z
N MET A 1 -17.83 14.81 13.03
CA MET A 1 -17.94 13.34 13.00
C MET A 1 -18.41 12.79 11.64
N PRO A 2 -19.50 13.24 10.98
CA PRO A 2 -19.89 12.69 9.67
C PRO A 2 -18.80 12.79 8.61
N SER A 3 -18.11 13.94 8.51
CA SER A 3 -17.01 14.14 7.55
C SER A 3 -15.86 13.14 7.74
N ALA A 4 -15.47 12.85 8.99
CA ALA A 4 -14.43 11.84 9.25
C ALA A 4 -14.86 10.44 8.80
N LEU A 5 -16.14 10.07 9.01
CA LEU A 5 -16.66 8.78 8.56
C LEU A 5 -16.62 8.66 7.03
N ILE A 6 -16.99 9.71 6.29
CA ILE A 6 -16.89 9.73 4.81
C ILE A 6 -15.45 9.50 4.37
N LEU A 7 -14.48 10.13 5.04
CA LEU A 7 -13.06 9.96 4.73
C LEU A 7 -12.58 8.53 5.03
N TYR A 8 -13.00 7.92 6.13
CA TYR A 8 -12.70 6.54 6.45
C TYR A 8 -13.35 5.56 5.46
N LEU A 9 -14.58 5.83 5.00
CA LEU A 9 -15.23 4.99 3.97
C LEU A 9 -14.49 5.02 2.64
N ASN A 10 -13.86 6.15 2.27
CA ASN A 10 -12.97 6.18 1.10
C ASN A 10 -11.84 5.15 1.25
N TYR A 11 -11.23 5.06 2.43
CA TYR A 11 -10.16 4.11 2.67
C TYR A 11 -10.65 2.67 2.91
N PHE A 12 -11.88 2.48 3.32
CA PHE A 12 -12.50 1.17 3.35
C PHE A 12 -12.60 0.58 1.93
N ILE A 13 -13.17 1.33 0.98
CA ILE A 13 -13.24 0.87 -0.43
C ILE A 13 -11.84 0.80 -1.05
N HIS A 14 -10.92 1.72 -0.70
CA HIS A 14 -9.53 1.63 -1.10
C HIS A 14 -8.87 0.32 -0.65
N GLY A 15 -9.17 -0.17 0.54
CA GLY A 15 -8.68 -1.46 1.05
C GLY A 15 -9.07 -2.63 0.14
N ILE A 16 -10.29 -2.64 -0.39
CA ILE A 16 -10.71 -3.59 -1.42
C ILE A 16 -9.90 -3.37 -2.70
N GLY A 17 -9.90 -2.15 -3.23
CA GLY A 17 -9.31 -1.82 -4.53
C GLY A 17 -7.79 -2.04 -4.63
N CYS A 18 -7.04 -1.84 -3.54
CA CYS A 18 -5.59 -2.08 -3.53
C CYS A 18 -5.22 -3.57 -3.37
N SER A 19 -6.14 -4.44 -2.92
CA SER A 19 -5.88 -5.86 -2.68
C SER A 19 -6.55 -6.79 -3.67
N ILE A 20 -7.52 -6.30 -4.42
CA ILE A 20 -8.34 -7.10 -5.33
C ILE A 20 -7.49 -7.77 -6.42
N LEU A 21 -6.53 -7.05 -7.00
CA LEU A 21 -5.63 -7.59 -8.02
C LEU A 21 -4.58 -8.57 -7.48
N GLY A 22 -4.42 -8.67 -6.17
CA GLY A 22 -3.60 -9.67 -5.49
C GLY A 22 -4.29 -11.03 -5.34
N GLN A 23 -5.62 -11.08 -5.53
CA GLN A 23 -6.39 -12.30 -5.37
C GLN A 23 -6.19 -13.24 -6.57
N ALA A 24 -5.79 -14.50 -6.33
CA ALA A 24 -5.53 -15.45 -7.40
C ALA A 24 -6.76 -15.69 -8.29
N VAL A 25 -7.95 -15.77 -7.69
CA VAL A 25 -9.21 -15.96 -8.42
C VAL A 25 -9.55 -14.78 -9.34
N ILE A 26 -9.22 -13.55 -8.94
CA ILE A 26 -9.38 -12.35 -9.77
C ILE A 26 -8.37 -12.37 -10.93
N LYS A 27 -7.11 -12.69 -10.63
CA LYS A 27 -6.08 -12.77 -11.66
C LYS A 27 -6.44 -13.78 -12.74
N GLU A 28 -6.94 -14.95 -12.36
CA GLU A 28 -7.38 -15.96 -13.31
C GLU A 28 -8.57 -15.50 -14.16
N ALA A 29 -9.57 -14.88 -13.53
CA ALA A 29 -10.72 -14.37 -14.25
C ALA A 29 -10.33 -13.29 -15.28
N LEU A 30 -9.47 -12.34 -14.88
CA LEU A 30 -8.97 -11.29 -15.75
C LEU A 30 -8.05 -11.85 -16.85
N ALA A 31 -7.16 -12.78 -16.48
CA ALA A 31 -6.26 -13.44 -17.42
C ALA A 31 -7.03 -14.22 -18.50
N ALA A 32 -8.05 -14.96 -18.10
CA ALA A 32 -8.92 -15.68 -19.04
C ALA A 32 -9.65 -14.72 -19.98
N SER A 33 -10.13 -13.56 -19.49
CA SER A 33 -10.79 -12.56 -20.33
C SER A 33 -9.83 -11.90 -21.32
N TRP A 34 -8.58 -11.60 -20.88
CA TRP A 34 -7.63 -10.84 -21.69
C TRP A 34 -6.68 -11.72 -22.53
N GLY A 35 -6.73 -13.04 -22.37
CA GLY A 35 -5.83 -13.97 -23.07
C GLY A 35 -4.37 -13.87 -22.64
N VAL A 36 -4.11 -13.62 -21.37
CA VAL A 36 -2.77 -13.49 -20.80
C VAL A 36 -2.57 -14.46 -19.64
N GLU A 37 -1.36 -14.62 -19.16
CA GLU A 37 -1.08 -15.42 -17.95
C GLU A 37 -1.52 -14.69 -16.68
N ALA A 38 -1.93 -15.45 -15.64
CA ALA A 38 -2.39 -14.89 -14.37
C ALA A 38 -1.34 -14.00 -13.69
N MET A 39 -0.06 -14.38 -13.76
CA MET A 39 1.04 -13.56 -13.21
C MET A 39 1.21 -12.22 -13.93
N ALA A 40 0.86 -12.12 -15.22
CA ALA A 40 0.92 -10.85 -15.97
C ALA A 40 0.00 -9.78 -15.37
N ILE A 41 -1.09 -10.17 -14.69
CA ILE A 41 -1.99 -9.23 -14.00
C ILE A 41 -1.26 -8.47 -12.89
N THR A 42 -0.17 -9.01 -12.33
CA THR A 42 0.66 -8.32 -11.34
C THR A 42 1.25 -7.01 -11.88
N ALA A 43 1.46 -6.89 -13.21
CA ALA A 43 1.89 -5.62 -13.82
C ALA A 43 0.81 -4.53 -13.73
N ILE A 44 -0.48 -4.89 -13.69
CA ILE A 44 -1.56 -3.93 -13.44
C ILE A 44 -1.46 -3.38 -12.00
N SER A 45 -1.14 -4.23 -11.03
CA SER A 45 -0.84 -3.77 -9.65
C SER A 45 0.41 -2.89 -9.61
N ALA A 46 1.44 -3.18 -10.42
CA ALA A 46 2.63 -2.34 -10.55
C ALA A 46 2.29 -0.95 -11.11
N ALA A 47 1.34 -0.86 -12.05
CA ALA A 47 0.90 0.40 -12.65
C ALA A 47 0.28 1.36 -11.61
N LEU A 48 -0.36 0.85 -10.53
CA LEU A 48 -0.76 1.67 -9.38
C LEU A 48 0.47 2.34 -8.72
N GLY A 49 1.58 1.60 -8.58
CA GLY A 49 2.84 2.15 -8.06
C GLY A 49 3.41 3.25 -8.97
N LEU A 50 3.35 3.06 -10.29
CA LEU A 50 3.77 4.06 -11.27
C LEU A 50 2.94 5.34 -11.18
N GLY A 51 1.61 5.22 -11.16
CA GLY A 51 0.72 6.37 -11.04
C GLY A 51 0.95 7.15 -9.75
N ARG A 52 1.18 6.44 -8.63
CA ARG A 52 1.52 7.05 -7.35
C ARG A 52 2.87 7.77 -7.41
N LEU A 53 3.88 7.16 -8.02
CA LEU A 53 5.21 7.76 -8.17
C LEU A 53 5.15 9.08 -8.97
N ILE A 54 4.36 9.11 -10.06
CA ILE A 54 4.17 10.31 -10.88
C ILE A 54 3.46 11.42 -10.10
N ALA A 55 2.42 11.09 -9.34
CA ALA A 55 1.59 12.09 -8.68
C ALA A 55 2.15 12.62 -7.36
N LEU A 56 2.98 11.84 -6.63
CA LEU A 56 3.50 12.22 -5.31
C LEU A 56 4.14 13.62 -5.24
N PRO A 57 4.97 14.06 -6.21
CA PRO A 57 5.59 15.39 -6.17
C PRO A 57 4.58 16.55 -6.27
N PHE A 58 3.41 16.29 -6.85
CA PHE A 58 2.41 17.31 -7.17
C PHE A 58 1.21 17.29 -6.22
N ALA A 59 0.82 16.10 -5.75
CA ALA A 59 -0.40 15.94 -4.96
C ALA A 59 -0.35 16.70 -3.63
N GLY A 60 0.79 16.72 -2.93
CA GLY A 60 0.96 17.46 -1.68
C GLY A 60 0.81 18.98 -1.87
N PRO A 61 1.65 19.61 -2.69
CA PRO A 61 1.55 21.05 -3.00
C PRO A 61 0.16 21.45 -3.52
N LEU A 62 -0.47 20.60 -4.34
CA LEU A 62 -1.80 20.88 -4.87
C LEU A 62 -2.88 20.78 -3.78
N SER A 63 -2.79 19.81 -2.88
CA SER A 63 -3.68 19.69 -1.72
C SER A 63 -3.55 20.88 -0.77
N ASP A 64 -2.32 21.38 -0.55
CA ASP A 64 -2.08 22.56 0.29
C ASP A 64 -2.62 23.83 -0.36
N LYS A 65 -2.60 23.95 -1.70
CA LYS A 65 -3.08 25.11 -2.46
C LYS A 65 -4.60 25.11 -2.69
N LEU A 66 -5.17 23.95 -3.06
CA LEU A 66 -6.58 23.84 -3.45
C LEU A 66 -7.50 23.42 -2.28
N GLY A 67 -6.91 22.98 -1.16
CA GLY A 67 -7.64 22.49 0.01
C GLY A 67 -7.88 20.98 0.01
N ARG A 68 -8.17 20.45 1.17
CA ARG A 68 -8.33 19.00 1.42
C ARG A 68 -9.52 18.41 0.66
N ARG A 69 -10.59 19.20 0.51
CA ARG A 69 -11.80 18.80 -0.22
C ARG A 69 -11.53 18.48 -1.66
N ILE A 70 -10.85 19.39 -2.38
CA ILE A 70 -10.56 19.22 -3.81
C ILE A 70 -9.59 18.07 -4.02
N SER A 71 -8.55 17.96 -3.20
CA SER A 71 -7.61 16.83 -3.25
C SER A 71 -8.34 15.49 -3.07
N THR A 72 -9.17 15.37 -2.04
CA THR A 72 -9.95 14.14 -1.79
C THR A 72 -10.93 13.86 -2.93
N ALA A 73 -11.58 14.87 -3.49
CA ALA A 73 -12.50 14.74 -4.62
C ALA A 73 -11.79 14.21 -5.88
N ILE A 74 -10.62 14.77 -6.22
CA ILE A 74 -9.77 14.26 -7.31
C ILE A 74 -9.42 12.79 -7.05
N GLY A 75 -8.99 12.46 -5.84
CA GLY A 75 -8.66 11.10 -5.45
C GLY A 75 -9.86 10.14 -5.60
N SER A 76 -11.01 10.49 -5.05
CA SER A 76 -12.24 9.66 -5.12
C SER A 76 -12.73 9.47 -6.56
N GLY A 77 -12.74 10.54 -7.36
CA GLY A 77 -13.15 10.48 -8.78
C GLY A 77 -12.19 9.63 -9.62
N SER A 78 -10.89 9.81 -9.44
CA SER A 78 -9.88 9.01 -10.15
C SER A 78 -9.92 7.54 -9.72
N TYR A 79 -10.21 7.24 -8.46
CA TYR A 79 -10.36 5.86 -7.99
C TYR A 79 -11.63 5.19 -8.54
N ALA A 80 -12.72 5.94 -8.68
CA ALA A 80 -13.92 5.48 -9.38
C ALA A 80 -13.61 5.11 -10.84
N ILE A 81 -12.86 5.96 -11.56
CA ILE A 81 -12.42 5.67 -12.94
C ILE A 81 -11.58 4.39 -12.98
N TYR A 82 -10.66 4.19 -12.04
CA TYR A 82 -9.86 2.96 -11.95
C TYR A 82 -10.75 1.71 -11.84
N LEU A 83 -11.66 1.68 -10.88
CA LEU A 83 -12.49 0.48 -10.61
C LEU A 83 -13.50 0.21 -11.71
N ILE A 84 -14.22 1.24 -12.19
CA ILE A 84 -15.14 1.11 -13.33
C ILE A 84 -14.35 0.71 -14.59
N GLY A 85 -13.16 1.29 -14.77
CA GLY A 85 -12.26 0.98 -15.86
C GLY A 85 -11.81 -0.48 -15.88
N LEU A 86 -11.58 -1.12 -14.73
CA LEU A 86 -11.28 -2.55 -14.64
C LEU A 86 -12.47 -3.41 -15.15
N ALA A 87 -13.70 -3.04 -14.79
CA ALA A 87 -14.89 -3.74 -15.27
C ALA A 87 -15.07 -3.58 -16.78
N LEU A 88 -14.85 -2.38 -17.31
CA LEU A 88 -14.89 -2.13 -18.75
C LEU A 88 -13.76 -2.87 -19.49
N ALA A 89 -12.57 -2.93 -18.90
CA ALA A 89 -11.45 -3.67 -19.43
C ALA A 89 -11.75 -5.18 -19.52
N PHE A 90 -12.39 -5.75 -18.49
CA PHE A 90 -12.84 -7.14 -18.54
C PHE A 90 -13.77 -7.36 -19.73
N ASN A 91 -14.76 -6.49 -19.94
CA ASN A 91 -15.71 -6.60 -21.03
C ASN A 91 -15.08 -6.39 -22.42
N ALA A 92 -14.00 -5.62 -22.51
CA ALA A 92 -13.22 -5.44 -23.74
C ALA A 92 -12.48 -6.72 -24.17
N GLY A 93 -12.22 -7.63 -23.21
CA GLY A 93 -11.60 -8.92 -23.48
C GLY A 93 -10.23 -8.77 -24.12
N THR A 94 -9.92 -9.63 -25.09
CA THR A 94 -8.65 -9.62 -25.84
C THR A 94 -8.47 -8.37 -26.72
N ASN A 95 -9.53 -7.59 -26.94
CA ASN A 95 -9.51 -6.36 -27.75
C ASN A 95 -8.97 -5.15 -26.95
N GLY A 96 -7.85 -5.31 -26.28
CA GLY A 96 -7.17 -4.23 -25.56
C GLY A 96 -7.55 -4.12 -24.08
N GLY A 97 -8.29 -5.06 -23.50
CA GLY A 97 -8.70 -5.03 -22.09
C GLY A 97 -7.52 -4.89 -21.13
N TYR A 98 -6.42 -5.63 -21.36
CA TYR A 98 -5.20 -5.52 -20.56
C TYR A 98 -4.61 -4.09 -20.60
N THR A 99 -4.55 -3.46 -21.77
CA THR A 99 -4.02 -2.08 -21.91
C THR A 99 -4.93 -1.07 -21.22
N ILE A 100 -6.26 -1.20 -21.37
CA ILE A 100 -7.22 -0.35 -20.67
C ILE A 100 -7.05 -0.47 -19.17
N ALA A 101 -6.95 -1.69 -18.64
CA ALA A 101 -6.74 -1.93 -17.22
C ALA A 101 -5.42 -1.31 -16.71
N TYR A 102 -4.34 -1.42 -17.50
CA TYR A 102 -3.04 -0.83 -17.16
C TYR A 102 -3.12 0.70 -17.03
N VAL A 103 -3.74 1.37 -18.00
CA VAL A 103 -3.94 2.83 -17.97
C VAL A 103 -4.84 3.24 -16.81
N CYS A 104 -5.95 2.52 -16.59
CA CYS A 104 -6.83 2.78 -15.45
C CYS A 104 -6.13 2.59 -14.11
N ALA A 105 -5.20 1.61 -14.00
CA ALA A 105 -4.40 1.41 -12.80
C ALA A 105 -3.41 2.57 -12.54
N ILE A 106 -2.83 3.16 -13.59
CA ILE A 106 -2.04 4.41 -13.43
C ILE A 106 -2.92 5.52 -12.82
N ILE A 107 -4.14 5.69 -13.32
CA ILE A 107 -5.10 6.66 -12.76
C ILE A 107 -5.43 6.33 -11.30
N GLY A 108 -5.60 5.05 -10.97
CA GLY A 108 -5.78 4.58 -9.58
C GLY A 108 -4.58 4.88 -8.68
N GLY A 109 -3.36 4.81 -9.22
CA GLY A 109 -2.15 5.21 -8.51
C GLY A 109 -2.09 6.72 -8.23
N ILE A 110 -2.46 7.54 -9.22
CA ILE A 110 -2.62 8.99 -9.05
C ILE A 110 -3.65 9.28 -7.97
N ALA A 111 -4.78 8.59 -8.00
CA ALA A 111 -5.83 8.70 -6.99
C ALA A 111 -5.29 8.45 -5.57
N ASN A 112 -4.45 7.42 -5.37
CA ASN A 112 -3.84 7.13 -4.08
C ASN A 112 -3.06 8.32 -3.50
N SER A 113 -2.28 9.01 -4.32
CA SER A 113 -1.51 10.17 -3.88
C SER A 113 -2.43 11.32 -3.45
N PHE A 114 -3.51 11.57 -4.17
CA PHE A 114 -4.48 12.61 -3.83
C PHE A 114 -5.32 12.25 -2.60
N LEU A 115 -5.71 10.99 -2.43
CA LEU A 115 -6.38 10.53 -1.21
C LEU A 115 -5.46 10.66 0.00
N ASP A 116 -4.19 10.24 -0.11
CA ASP A 116 -3.23 10.34 0.98
C ASP A 116 -3.03 11.79 1.42
N THR A 117 -2.82 12.71 0.49
CA THR A 117 -2.57 14.12 0.78
C THR A 117 -3.81 14.91 1.21
N GLY A 118 -5.01 14.44 0.83
CA GLY A 118 -6.28 15.03 1.25
C GLY A 118 -6.78 14.49 2.60
N ILE A 119 -6.84 13.17 2.73
CA ILE A 119 -7.55 12.52 3.84
C ILE A 119 -6.72 12.44 5.13
N TYR A 120 -5.42 12.07 5.07
CA TYR A 120 -4.61 11.95 6.28
C TYR A 120 -4.56 13.25 7.10
N PRO A 121 -4.27 14.42 6.50
CA PRO A 121 -4.34 15.66 7.26
C PRO A 121 -5.76 16.00 7.71
N ALA A 122 -6.77 15.81 6.85
CA ALA A 122 -8.15 16.17 7.16
C ALA A 122 -8.69 15.42 8.38
N VAL A 123 -8.46 14.09 8.49
CA VAL A 123 -8.92 13.35 9.67
C VAL A 123 -8.18 13.76 10.94
N ALA A 124 -6.88 14.09 10.85
CA ALA A 124 -6.09 14.58 11.98
C ALA A 124 -6.58 15.96 12.46
N GLU A 125 -6.99 16.83 11.52
CA GLU A 125 -7.57 18.14 11.80
C GLU A 125 -8.99 18.04 12.39
N ILE A 126 -9.83 17.13 11.88
CA ILE A 126 -11.20 16.89 12.41
C ILE A 126 -11.13 16.28 13.82
N ILE A 127 -10.22 15.37 14.08
CA ILE A 127 -10.05 14.67 15.37
C ILE A 127 -8.80 15.22 16.07
N TYR A 128 -8.73 16.54 16.21
CA TYR A 128 -7.57 17.27 16.72
C TYR A 128 -7.13 16.88 18.14
N LYS A 129 -8.02 16.31 18.95
CA LYS A 129 -7.69 15.82 20.31
C LYS A 129 -6.86 14.52 20.29
N ALA A 130 -6.89 13.76 19.19
CA ALA A 130 -6.18 12.50 19.06
C ALA A 130 -5.77 12.26 17.59
N PRO A 131 -4.93 13.11 16.99
CA PRO A 131 -4.61 13.06 15.56
C PRO A 131 -3.92 11.74 15.15
N SER A 132 -3.08 11.17 16.01
CA SER A 132 -2.47 9.86 15.77
C SER A 132 -3.51 8.73 15.72
N VAL A 133 -4.51 8.75 16.58
CA VAL A 133 -5.61 7.77 16.56
C VAL A 133 -6.46 7.95 15.31
N ALA A 134 -6.69 9.20 14.89
CA ALA A 134 -7.42 9.50 13.65
C ALA A 134 -6.72 8.88 12.42
N THR A 135 -5.41 9.07 12.29
CA THR A 135 -4.65 8.50 11.17
C THR A 135 -4.51 6.98 11.25
N MET A 136 -4.44 6.39 12.45
CA MET A 136 -4.50 4.94 12.65
C MET A 136 -5.87 4.37 12.22
N GLY A 137 -6.95 5.12 12.41
CA GLY A 137 -8.28 4.76 11.94
C GLY A 137 -8.32 4.48 10.44
N ILE A 138 -7.57 5.20 9.62
CA ILE A 138 -7.45 4.94 8.18
C ILE A 138 -6.94 3.51 7.93
N LYS A 139 -5.85 3.13 8.59
CA LYS A 139 -5.26 1.79 8.46
C LYS A 139 -6.21 0.69 8.94
N PHE A 140 -6.95 0.97 10.00
CA PHE A 140 -7.96 0.07 10.53
C PHE A 140 -9.07 -0.21 9.50
N PHE A 141 -9.61 0.83 8.84
CA PHE A 141 -10.64 0.66 7.81
C PHE A 141 -10.11 -0.08 6.58
N ILE A 142 -8.88 0.19 6.14
CA ILE A 142 -8.22 -0.58 5.08
C ILE A 142 -8.15 -2.07 5.45
N ALA A 143 -7.65 -2.38 6.63
CA ALA A 143 -7.42 -3.76 7.05
C ALA A 143 -8.73 -4.54 7.23
N ILE A 144 -9.79 -3.91 7.76
CA ILE A 144 -11.13 -4.54 7.82
C ILE A 144 -11.65 -4.85 6.42
N ALA A 145 -11.56 -3.90 5.49
CA ALA A 145 -12.01 -4.10 4.11
C ALA A 145 -11.26 -5.25 3.43
N GLN A 146 -9.95 -5.31 3.64
CA GLN A 146 -9.12 -6.42 3.16
C GLN A 146 -9.48 -7.76 3.82
N MET A 147 -9.83 -7.75 5.10
CA MET A 147 -10.21 -8.95 5.84
C MET A 147 -11.50 -9.57 5.32
N ILE A 148 -12.48 -8.76 4.94
CA ILE A 148 -13.76 -9.22 4.42
C ILE A 148 -13.73 -9.53 2.91
N LEU A 149 -12.69 -9.12 2.21
CA LEU A 149 -12.59 -9.25 0.75
C LEU A 149 -12.86 -10.66 0.22
N PRO A 150 -12.35 -11.76 0.79
CA PRO A 150 -12.66 -13.12 0.30
C PRO A 150 -14.15 -13.44 0.33
N PHE A 151 -14.86 -12.99 1.35
CA PHE A 151 -16.30 -13.22 1.49
C PHE A 151 -17.10 -12.38 0.47
N VAL A 152 -16.65 -11.16 0.22
CA VAL A 152 -17.24 -10.28 -0.80
C VAL A 152 -17.01 -10.86 -2.20
N LEU A 153 -15.84 -11.44 -2.47
CA LEU A 153 -15.55 -12.15 -3.73
C LEU A 153 -16.51 -13.31 -3.93
N GLY A 154 -16.69 -14.16 -2.92
CA GLY A 154 -17.64 -15.26 -2.99
C GLY A 154 -19.10 -14.82 -3.22
N ALA A 155 -19.49 -13.66 -2.70
CA ALA A 155 -20.84 -13.11 -2.87
C ALA A 155 -21.06 -12.41 -4.21
N THR A 156 -20.00 -11.99 -4.91
CA THR A 156 -20.07 -11.19 -6.15
C THR A 156 -19.62 -11.94 -7.39
N VAL A 157 -19.16 -13.18 -7.25
CA VAL A 157 -18.76 -14.03 -8.37
C VAL A 157 -19.97 -14.33 -9.27
N ALA A 158 -19.79 -14.22 -10.58
CA ALA A 158 -20.79 -14.55 -11.57
C ALA A 158 -20.15 -15.29 -12.74
N THR A 159 -20.96 -15.99 -13.54
CA THR A 159 -20.52 -16.58 -14.80
C THR A 159 -21.13 -15.80 -15.95
N THR A 160 -20.32 -15.37 -16.89
CA THR A 160 -20.79 -14.68 -18.10
C THR A 160 -21.52 -15.63 -19.03
N ALA A 161 -22.27 -15.10 -19.99
CA ALA A 161 -22.93 -15.89 -21.04
C ALA A 161 -21.91 -16.74 -21.86
N THR A 162 -20.65 -16.35 -21.91
CA THR A 162 -19.56 -17.09 -22.55
C THR A 162 -18.89 -18.12 -21.66
N GLY A 163 -19.39 -18.34 -20.44
CA GLY A 163 -18.83 -19.31 -19.48
C GLY A 163 -17.61 -18.81 -18.68
N LEU A 164 -17.19 -17.56 -18.84
CA LEU A 164 -16.09 -17.00 -18.07
C LEU A 164 -16.54 -16.59 -16.66
N VAL A 165 -15.68 -16.84 -15.66
CA VAL A 165 -15.85 -16.31 -14.31
C VAL A 165 -15.61 -14.81 -14.31
N SER A 166 -16.51 -14.04 -13.70
CA SER A 166 -16.46 -12.58 -13.67
C SER A 166 -16.71 -12.04 -12.28
N TYR A 167 -15.96 -11.01 -11.95
CA TYR A 167 -16.11 -10.20 -10.72
C TYR A 167 -16.50 -8.75 -11.05
N ASN A 168 -17.00 -8.48 -12.25
CA ASN A 168 -17.38 -7.14 -12.69
C ASN A 168 -18.38 -6.47 -11.76
N MET A 169 -19.29 -7.24 -11.16
CA MET A 169 -20.23 -6.71 -10.17
C MET A 169 -19.51 -6.01 -9.02
N LEU A 170 -18.43 -6.61 -8.49
CA LEU A 170 -17.65 -6.00 -7.42
C LEU A 170 -16.95 -4.71 -7.87
N PHE A 171 -16.35 -4.72 -9.06
CA PHE A 171 -15.71 -3.52 -9.61
C PHE A 171 -16.71 -2.37 -9.78
N TYR A 172 -17.89 -2.63 -10.33
CA TYR A 172 -18.94 -1.62 -10.49
C TYR A 172 -19.47 -1.12 -9.15
N ILE A 173 -19.76 -2.01 -8.19
CA ILE A 173 -20.23 -1.62 -6.84
C ILE A 173 -19.21 -0.70 -6.18
N CYS A 174 -17.94 -1.08 -6.13
CA CYS A 174 -16.90 -0.25 -5.55
C CYS A 174 -16.72 1.07 -6.30
N GLY A 175 -16.78 1.07 -7.63
CA GLY A 175 -16.70 2.27 -8.44
C GLY A 175 -17.86 3.23 -8.19
N VAL A 176 -19.10 2.73 -8.13
CA VAL A 176 -20.30 3.53 -7.82
C VAL A 176 -20.22 4.08 -6.41
N ILE A 177 -19.78 3.30 -5.43
CA ILE A 177 -19.57 3.80 -4.06
C ILE A 177 -18.58 4.97 -4.06
N TYR A 178 -17.49 4.89 -4.85
CA TYR A 178 -16.55 6.03 -4.96
C TYR A 178 -17.18 7.26 -5.62
N VAL A 179 -18.09 7.10 -6.59
CA VAL A 179 -18.85 8.23 -7.14
C VAL A 179 -19.74 8.85 -6.05
N VAL A 180 -20.43 8.04 -5.25
CA VAL A 180 -21.22 8.52 -4.11
C VAL A 180 -20.32 9.23 -3.08
N LEU A 181 -19.17 8.65 -2.74
CA LEU A 181 -18.22 9.27 -1.81
C LEU A 181 -17.66 10.58 -2.35
N LEU A 182 -17.41 10.69 -3.65
CA LEU A 182 -17.04 11.95 -4.30
C LEU A 182 -18.10 13.03 -4.06
N VAL A 183 -19.38 12.71 -4.27
CA VAL A 183 -20.50 13.64 -4.04
C VAL A 183 -20.56 14.02 -2.57
N LEU A 184 -20.44 13.05 -1.65
CA LEU A 184 -20.46 13.31 -0.22
C LEU A 184 -19.28 14.20 0.23
N VAL A 185 -18.08 13.99 -0.30
CA VAL A 185 -16.89 14.83 -0.02
C VAL A 185 -17.14 16.28 -0.46
N MET A 186 -17.86 16.48 -1.56
CA MET A 186 -18.19 17.83 -2.05
C MET A 186 -19.26 18.50 -1.21
N LEU A 187 -20.21 17.73 -0.65
CA LEU A 187 -21.35 18.28 0.13
C LEU A 187 -21.02 18.54 1.61
N PHE A 188 -20.20 17.68 2.22
CA PHE A 188 -19.90 17.78 3.65
C PHE A 188 -18.73 18.73 3.92
N PRO A 189 -18.75 19.49 5.03
CA PRO A 189 -17.65 20.38 5.39
C PRO A 189 -16.39 19.58 5.74
N LEU A 190 -15.31 19.85 5.05
CA LEU A 190 -13.96 19.40 5.39
C LEU A 190 -13.14 20.60 5.88
N PRO A 191 -12.16 20.39 6.78
CA PRO A 191 -11.26 21.46 7.15
C PRO A 191 -10.54 21.95 5.89
N ASP A 192 -10.74 23.21 5.55
CA ASP A 192 -9.95 23.87 4.53
C ASP A 192 -8.58 24.12 5.17
N ALA A 193 -7.52 23.68 4.50
CA ALA A 193 -6.19 24.06 4.92
C ALA A 193 -6.16 25.57 5.09
N ASP A 194 -5.79 26.06 6.27
CA ASP A 194 -5.61 27.48 6.46
C ASP A 194 -4.59 27.97 5.43
N GLN A 195 -5.07 28.57 4.37
CA GLN A 195 -4.24 29.06 3.27
C GLN A 195 -3.18 30.08 3.76
N LYS A 196 -3.35 30.61 4.96
CA LYS A 196 -2.43 31.51 5.64
C LYS A 196 -1.26 30.81 6.35
N ALA A 197 -1.36 29.54 6.70
CA ALA A 197 -0.27 28.75 7.31
C ALA A 197 0.71 28.17 6.30
N ALA A 198 0.43 28.25 5.01
CA ALA A 198 1.37 27.94 3.93
C ALA A 198 2.37 29.11 3.76
N GLY A 199 3.15 29.38 4.80
CA GLY A 199 4.44 30.04 4.63
C GLY A 199 5.20 29.29 3.54
N LYS A 200 5.95 29.98 2.68
CA LYS A 200 6.77 29.38 1.60
C LYS A 200 7.46 28.12 2.09
N LYS A 201 6.79 26.96 1.96
CA LYS A 201 7.45 25.68 2.12
C LYS A 201 8.39 25.57 0.92
N GLU A 202 9.67 25.50 1.21
CA GLU A 202 10.68 25.19 0.19
C GLU A 202 10.23 23.96 -0.58
N GLY A 203 10.34 24.02 -1.89
CA GLY A 203 10.01 22.88 -2.74
C GLY A 203 10.88 21.67 -2.38
N LEU A 204 10.38 20.45 -2.60
CA LEU A 204 11.11 19.20 -2.35
C LEU A 204 12.56 19.26 -2.88
N ILE A 205 12.76 19.78 -4.08
CA ILE A 205 14.06 19.89 -4.75
C ILE A 205 14.98 20.89 -4.03
N ASP A 206 14.45 22.01 -3.55
CA ASP A 206 15.27 23.03 -2.87
C ASP A 206 15.68 22.59 -1.48
N SER A 207 14.78 21.94 -0.74
CA SER A 207 15.10 21.30 0.55
C SER A 207 16.18 20.21 0.42
N LEU A 208 16.21 19.48 -0.71
CA LEU A 208 17.21 18.44 -0.96
C LEU A 208 18.59 19.00 -1.29
N LYS A 209 18.69 20.15 -1.97
CA LYS A 209 19.99 20.77 -2.33
C LYS A 209 20.85 21.16 -1.14
N HIS A 210 20.21 21.45 -0.01
CA HIS A 210 20.89 21.93 1.21
C HIS A 210 21.03 20.82 2.29
N THR A 211 20.63 19.56 1.97
CA THR A 211 20.66 18.46 2.93
C THR A 211 21.82 17.52 2.60
N HIS A 212 22.73 17.31 3.56
CA HIS A 212 23.76 16.27 3.47
C HIS A 212 23.18 14.91 3.84
N PHE A 213 23.13 14.00 2.87
CA PHE A 213 22.74 12.61 3.10
C PHE A 213 23.98 11.76 3.40
N SER A 214 24.05 11.22 4.60
CA SER A 214 25.03 10.18 4.92
C SER A 214 24.62 8.83 4.31
N ILE A 215 25.56 7.88 4.25
CA ILE A 215 25.28 6.51 3.76
C ILE A 215 24.17 5.86 4.58
N GLU A 216 24.15 6.11 5.89
CA GLU A 216 23.13 5.62 6.80
C GLU A 216 21.74 6.22 6.51
N SER A 217 21.69 7.49 6.10
CA SER A 217 20.45 8.15 5.71
C SER A 217 19.87 7.53 4.44
N VAL A 218 20.73 7.24 3.47
CA VAL A 218 20.35 6.54 2.24
C VAL A 218 19.87 5.11 2.58
N ALA A 219 20.56 4.40 3.46
CA ALA A 219 20.16 3.08 3.92
C ALA A 219 18.76 3.11 4.57
N MET A 220 18.45 4.13 5.39
CA MET A 220 17.11 4.31 5.98
C MET A 220 16.02 4.51 4.93
N ILE A 221 16.28 5.32 3.89
CA ILE A 221 15.31 5.52 2.80
C ILE A 221 15.10 4.21 2.02
N LEU A 222 16.18 3.45 1.77
CA LEU A 222 16.13 2.15 1.11
C LEU A 222 15.39 1.08 1.93
N ILE A 223 15.32 1.22 3.25
CA ILE A 223 14.43 0.37 4.08
C ILE A 223 12.97 0.58 3.68
N GLY A 224 12.56 1.80 3.32
CA GLY A 224 11.23 2.05 2.76
C GLY A 224 10.96 1.26 1.47
N PHE A 225 11.98 1.07 0.63
CA PHE A 225 11.93 0.22 -0.56
C PHE A 225 11.77 -1.26 -0.18
N THR A 226 12.67 -1.80 0.63
CA THR A 226 12.72 -3.23 0.95
C THR A 226 11.52 -3.71 1.76
N CYS A 227 11.09 -2.94 2.75
CA CYS A 227 9.91 -3.31 3.54
C CYS A 227 8.63 -3.31 2.69
N THR A 228 8.49 -2.34 1.78
CA THR A 228 7.36 -2.31 0.83
C THR A 228 7.38 -3.55 -0.06
N GLY A 229 8.53 -3.91 -0.61
CA GLY A 229 8.66 -5.10 -1.45
C GLY A 229 8.25 -6.37 -0.73
N THR A 230 8.67 -6.54 0.52
CA THR A 230 8.34 -7.73 1.32
C THR A 230 6.83 -7.97 1.41
N PHE A 231 6.04 -6.98 1.84
CA PHE A 231 4.60 -7.20 1.98
C PHE A 231 3.84 -7.09 0.65
N GLN A 232 4.33 -6.32 -0.32
CA GLN A 232 3.67 -6.18 -1.61
C GLN A 232 3.84 -7.43 -2.50
N LEU A 233 5.01 -8.06 -2.49
CA LEU A 233 5.20 -9.35 -3.17
C LEU A 233 4.32 -10.43 -2.55
N TRP A 234 4.21 -10.45 -1.21
CA TRP A 234 3.29 -11.36 -0.54
C TRP A 234 1.85 -11.08 -0.94
N LEU A 235 1.38 -9.85 -0.77
CA LEU A 235 0.01 -9.45 -1.05
C LEU A 235 -0.42 -9.76 -2.49
N ASN A 236 0.49 -9.56 -3.45
CA ASN A 236 0.19 -9.70 -4.86
C ASN A 236 0.49 -11.10 -5.44
N CYS A 237 1.35 -11.91 -4.83
CA CYS A 237 1.83 -13.15 -5.47
C CYS A 237 1.72 -14.41 -4.60
N ALA A 238 1.56 -14.29 -3.27
CA ALA A 238 1.54 -15.46 -2.40
C ALA A 238 0.36 -16.40 -2.66
N GLN A 239 -0.79 -15.89 -3.07
CA GLN A 239 -1.93 -16.73 -3.45
C GLN A 239 -1.67 -17.54 -4.73
N ASN A 240 -0.95 -16.97 -5.71
CA ASN A 240 -0.52 -17.72 -6.90
C ASN A 240 0.44 -18.84 -6.49
N PHE A 241 1.41 -18.55 -5.61
CA PHE A 241 2.29 -19.58 -5.05
C PHE A 241 1.52 -20.68 -4.32
N ALA A 242 0.54 -20.31 -3.48
CA ALA A 242 -0.31 -21.29 -2.78
C ALA A 242 -1.08 -22.18 -3.77
N LYS A 243 -1.54 -21.64 -4.87
CA LYS A 243 -2.28 -22.36 -5.88
C LYS A 243 -1.39 -23.30 -6.69
N GLU A 244 -0.29 -22.80 -7.23
CA GLU A 244 0.58 -23.53 -8.15
C GLU A 244 1.53 -24.50 -7.43
N ASN A 245 2.11 -24.11 -6.29
CA ASN A 245 3.13 -24.89 -5.59
C ASN A 245 2.58 -25.73 -4.45
N VAL A 246 1.50 -25.27 -3.76
CA VAL A 246 0.88 -26.00 -2.64
C VAL A 246 -0.36 -26.78 -3.09
N GLY A 247 -0.89 -26.54 -4.29
CA GLY A 247 -2.11 -27.20 -4.80
C GLY A 247 -3.37 -26.75 -4.06
N TRP A 248 -3.41 -25.51 -3.57
CA TRP A 248 -4.57 -24.97 -2.87
C TRP A 248 -5.52 -24.28 -3.84
N ALA A 249 -6.64 -24.92 -4.19
CA ALA A 249 -7.57 -24.47 -5.23
C ALA A 249 -8.09 -23.04 -5.03
N ASP A 250 -8.48 -22.66 -3.81
CA ASP A 250 -8.91 -21.31 -3.46
C ASP A 250 -8.17 -20.80 -2.22
N PRO A 251 -7.05 -20.07 -2.38
CA PRO A 251 -6.28 -19.52 -1.27
C PRO A 251 -6.77 -18.13 -0.82
N SER A 252 -7.91 -17.63 -1.27
CA SER A 252 -8.40 -16.26 -1.00
C SER A 252 -8.49 -15.94 0.49
N ILE A 253 -8.80 -16.93 1.33
CA ILE A 253 -8.85 -16.78 2.80
C ILE A 253 -7.51 -16.31 3.40
N MET A 254 -6.39 -16.49 2.72
CA MET A 254 -5.09 -15.94 3.15
C MET A 254 -5.15 -14.43 3.36
N GLN A 255 -5.97 -13.72 2.57
CA GLN A 255 -6.16 -12.29 2.73
C GLN A 255 -6.75 -11.92 4.09
N THR A 256 -7.69 -12.72 4.60
CA THR A 256 -8.29 -12.53 5.94
C THR A 256 -7.22 -12.65 7.03
N TYR A 257 -6.38 -13.69 6.98
CA TYR A 257 -5.32 -13.88 7.98
C TYR A 257 -4.23 -12.80 7.89
N TYR A 258 -3.85 -12.39 6.69
CA TYR A 258 -2.94 -11.26 6.48
C TYR A 258 -3.48 -9.97 7.11
N SER A 259 -4.74 -9.67 6.88
CA SER A 259 -5.39 -8.47 7.42
C SER A 259 -5.59 -8.54 8.94
N ALA A 260 -5.91 -9.72 9.48
CA ALA A 260 -5.96 -9.94 10.92
C ALA A 260 -4.58 -9.69 11.57
N GLY A 261 -3.50 -10.18 10.96
CA GLY A 261 -2.14 -9.86 11.37
C GLY A 261 -1.87 -8.35 11.38
N THR A 262 -2.26 -7.66 10.32
CA THR A 262 -2.11 -6.20 10.21
C THR A 262 -2.90 -5.45 11.29
N LEU A 263 -4.14 -5.86 11.58
CA LEU A 263 -4.97 -5.25 12.65
C LEU A 263 -4.34 -5.43 14.02
N ILE A 264 -3.88 -6.64 14.33
CA ILE A 264 -3.20 -6.92 15.60
C ILE A 264 -1.92 -6.12 15.71
N ALA A 265 -1.17 -5.98 14.61
CA ALA A 265 0.06 -5.19 14.58
C ALA A 265 -0.17 -3.73 14.94
N LEU A 266 -1.27 -3.10 14.49
CA LEU A 266 -1.57 -1.71 14.83
C LEU A 266 -1.64 -1.49 16.35
N VAL A 267 -2.20 -2.45 17.08
CA VAL A 267 -2.33 -2.37 18.54
C VAL A 267 -1.01 -2.78 19.22
N VAL A 268 -0.48 -3.94 18.87
CA VAL A 268 0.71 -4.51 19.52
C VAL A 268 1.95 -3.64 19.30
N THR A 269 2.19 -3.19 18.06
CA THR A 269 3.32 -2.30 17.76
C THR A 269 3.21 -0.98 18.52
N ALA A 270 2.02 -0.36 18.56
CA ALA A 270 1.81 0.87 19.31
C ALA A 270 2.05 0.74 20.83
N LEU A 271 1.80 -0.44 21.41
CA LEU A 271 2.10 -0.73 22.81
C LEU A 271 3.60 -1.00 23.04
N LEU A 272 4.22 -1.73 22.12
CA LEU A 272 5.64 -2.10 22.21
C LEU A 272 6.57 -0.90 22.00
N THR A 273 6.25 0.05 21.12
CA THR A 273 7.05 1.26 20.87
C THR A 273 7.16 2.17 22.10
N ARG A 274 6.25 2.02 23.08
CA ARG A 274 6.38 2.72 24.38
C ARG A 274 7.56 2.22 25.22
N LYS A 275 8.01 0.98 24.99
CA LYS A 275 9.09 0.33 25.79
C LYS A 275 10.35 0.04 24.97
N ILE A 276 10.21 -0.13 23.67
CA ILE A 276 11.28 -0.55 22.76
C ILE A 276 11.48 0.57 21.72
N LYS A 277 12.73 0.97 21.47
CA LYS A 277 13.05 1.99 20.47
C LYS A 277 12.65 1.53 19.06
N ASP A 278 12.05 2.42 18.28
CA ASP A 278 11.55 2.16 16.93
C ASP A 278 12.59 1.51 16.00
N VAL A 279 13.86 1.92 16.12
CA VAL A 279 14.97 1.39 15.33
C VAL A 279 15.18 -0.13 15.51
N ARG A 280 14.80 -0.71 16.63
CA ARG A 280 14.93 -2.15 16.88
C ARG A 280 13.91 -2.96 16.09
N PHE A 281 12.72 -2.40 15.86
CA PHE A 281 11.69 -3.04 15.05
C PHE A 281 12.07 -3.11 13.57
N ILE A 282 12.88 -2.14 13.10
CA ILE A 282 13.41 -2.10 11.74
C ILE A 282 14.33 -3.30 11.46
N VAL A 283 14.88 -3.94 12.49
CA VAL A 283 15.63 -5.21 12.38
C VAL A 283 14.72 -6.40 12.66
N ALA A 284 14.01 -6.38 13.79
CA ALA A 284 13.26 -7.54 14.27
C ALA A 284 12.17 -7.98 13.31
N TYR A 285 11.40 -7.04 12.75
CA TYR A 285 10.30 -7.35 11.85
C TYR A 285 10.75 -7.94 10.51
N PRO A 286 11.74 -7.40 9.80
CA PRO A 286 12.28 -8.05 8.61
C PRO A 286 12.90 -9.42 8.88
N VAL A 287 13.55 -9.64 10.04
CA VAL A 287 14.07 -10.97 10.42
C VAL A 287 12.94 -11.98 10.58
N ILE A 288 11.83 -11.60 11.24
CA ILE A 288 10.65 -12.44 11.37
C ILE A 288 10.04 -12.74 9.99
N CYS A 289 9.93 -11.73 9.12
CA CYS A 289 9.45 -11.91 7.75
C CYS A 289 10.35 -12.86 6.96
N LEU A 290 11.68 -12.68 7.04
CA LEU A 290 12.65 -13.51 6.36
C LEU A 290 12.55 -14.98 6.76
N ALA A 291 12.52 -15.24 8.07
CA ALA A 291 12.36 -16.59 8.60
C ALA A 291 11.04 -17.23 8.12
N THR A 292 9.96 -16.45 8.16
CA THR A 292 8.64 -16.89 7.68
C THR A 292 8.65 -17.26 6.21
N LEU A 293 9.23 -16.41 5.35
CA LEU A 293 9.31 -16.66 3.91
C LEU A 293 10.13 -17.93 3.59
N ILE A 294 11.24 -18.14 4.30
CA ILE A 294 12.07 -19.36 4.15
C ILE A 294 11.28 -20.60 4.54
N VAL A 295 10.59 -20.57 5.70
CA VAL A 295 9.79 -21.71 6.18
C VAL A 295 8.64 -22.01 5.24
N VAL A 296 7.96 -20.99 4.72
CA VAL A 296 6.86 -21.15 3.75
C VAL A 296 7.36 -21.75 2.45
N LEU A 297 8.48 -21.25 1.91
CA LEU A 297 9.06 -21.77 0.66
C LEU A 297 9.53 -23.22 0.80
N ALA A 298 10.10 -23.58 1.95
CA ALA A 298 10.59 -24.94 2.21
C ALA A 298 9.46 -25.93 2.50
N GLY A 299 8.45 -25.51 3.26
CA GLY A 299 7.42 -26.41 3.77
C GLY A 299 6.16 -26.58 2.89
N GLN A 300 5.90 -25.67 2.00
CA GLN A 300 4.86 -25.70 0.94
C GLN A 300 3.53 -26.34 1.37
N SER A 301 2.97 -25.91 2.49
CA SER A 301 1.73 -26.49 3.03
C SER A 301 0.69 -25.40 3.37
N LYS A 302 -0.60 -25.76 3.30
CA LYS A 302 -1.69 -24.83 3.60
C LYS A 302 -1.58 -24.18 5.00
N PRO A 303 -1.27 -24.91 6.10
CA PRO A 303 -1.09 -24.30 7.40
C PRO A 303 0.05 -23.26 7.43
N LEU A 304 1.17 -23.55 6.75
CA LEU A 304 2.29 -22.61 6.66
C LEU A 304 1.94 -21.37 5.85
N MET A 305 1.14 -21.51 4.78
CA MET A 305 0.65 -20.36 4.01
C MET A 305 -0.26 -19.46 4.86
N ILE A 306 -1.13 -20.04 5.68
CA ILE A 306 -2.01 -19.31 6.61
C ILE A 306 -1.18 -18.59 7.68
N ALA A 307 -0.26 -19.31 8.34
CA ALA A 307 0.63 -18.73 9.34
C ALA A 307 1.52 -17.63 8.72
N GLY A 308 2.04 -17.87 7.51
CA GLY A 308 2.82 -16.89 6.75
C GLY A 308 2.01 -15.64 6.44
N ALA A 309 0.76 -15.79 6.01
CA ALA A 309 -0.11 -14.65 5.75
C ALA A 309 -0.30 -13.78 7.00
N PHE A 310 -0.59 -14.41 8.15
CA PHE A 310 -0.74 -13.70 9.41
C PHE A 310 0.56 -13.00 9.84
N ILE A 311 1.70 -13.68 9.79
CA ILE A 311 2.98 -13.14 10.26
C ILE A 311 3.48 -12.02 9.33
N ILE A 312 3.38 -12.19 8.00
CA ILE A 312 3.76 -11.13 7.05
C ILE A 312 2.79 -9.94 7.17
N GLY A 313 1.51 -10.17 7.39
CA GLY A 313 0.56 -9.10 7.71
C GLY A 313 0.96 -8.34 8.97
N TRP A 314 1.35 -9.06 10.03
CA TRP A 314 1.75 -8.46 11.30
C TRP A 314 3.11 -7.75 11.21
N ALA A 315 4.17 -8.44 10.83
CA ALA A 315 5.53 -7.89 10.85
C ALA A 315 5.90 -7.08 9.60
N GLY A 316 5.35 -7.44 8.43
CA GLY A 316 5.66 -6.76 7.17
C GLY A 316 4.77 -5.54 6.92
N ALA A 317 3.45 -5.72 6.94
CA ALA A 317 2.50 -4.67 6.58
C ALA A 317 2.04 -3.79 7.74
N GLY A 318 1.98 -4.36 8.95
CA GLY A 318 1.32 -3.76 10.11
C GLY A 318 2.04 -2.61 10.81
N GLY A 319 3.08 -2.03 10.21
CA GLY A 319 3.71 -0.84 10.77
C GLY A 319 5.17 -0.62 10.42
N LEU A 320 5.83 -1.56 9.74
CA LEU A 320 7.28 -1.44 9.45
C LEU A 320 7.61 -0.19 8.63
N LEU A 321 6.81 0.14 7.61
CA LEU A 321 7.00 1.35 6.80
C LEU A 321 6.80 2.63 7.62
N GLN A 322 5.80 2.64 8.52
CA GLN A 322 5.54 3.77 9.42
C GLN A 322 6.67 3.95 10.43
N LEU A 323 7.19 2.87 11.00
CA LEU A 323 8.34 2.90 11.90
C LEU A 323 9.60 3.40 11.20
N ALA A 324 9.86 2.92 9.97
CA ALA A 324 10.97 3.41 9.15
C ALA A 324 10.84 4.91 8.88
N THR A 325 9.64 5.37 8.52
CA THR A 325 9.37 6.80 8.31
C THR A 325 9.52 7.61 9.60
N SER A 326 9.07 7.08 10.75
CA SER A 326 9.23 7.70 12.07
C SER A 326 10.71 7.90 12.42
N VAL A 327 11.51 6.86 12.26
CA VAL A 327 12.96 6.93 12.51
C VAL A 327 13.63 7.93 11.57
N CYS A 328 13.28 7.93 10.28
CA CYS A 328 13.76 8.93 9.34
C CYS A 328 13.44 10.36 9.80
N ASN A 329 12.20 10.59 10.24
CA ASN A 329 11.76 11.91 10.71
C ASN A 329 12.44 12.37 12.01
N MET A 330 12.87 11.44 12.86
CA MET A 330 13.68 11.76 14.05
C MET A 330 15.11 12.17 13.66
N LEU A 331 15.68 11.53 12.64
CA LEU A 331 17.02 11.84 12.14
C LEU A 331 17.08 13.15 11.33
N PHE A 332 15.95 13.64 10.80
CA PHE A 332 15.88 14.86 10.01
C PHE A 332 14.76 15.79 10.50
N PRO A 333 14.88 16.34 11.71
CA PRO A 333 13.79 17.09 12.35
C PRO A 333 13.41 18.38 11.61
N LYS A 334 14.33 18.99 10.84
CA LYS A 334 14.08 20.23 10.09
C LYS A 334 13.32 20.02 8.78
N ILE A 335 13.44 18.82 8.16
CA ILE A 335 12.89 18.52 6.83
C ILE A 335 12.01 17.27 6.81
N LYS A 336 11.25 17.03 7.88
CA LYS A 336 10.40 15.82 8.06
C LYS A 336 9.50 15.51 6.86
N GLY A 337 8.88 16.55 6.28
CA GLY A 337 8.01 16.39 5.10
C GLY A 337 8.76 15.86 3.88
N THR A 338 9.94 16.42 3.61
CA THR A 338 10.81 16.00 2.51
C THR A 338 11.28 14.56 2.67
N ILE A 339 11.71 14.18 3.88
CA ILE A 339 12.15 12.82 4.19
C ILE A 339 11.00 11.82 4.08
N THR A 340 9.83 12.15 4.61
CA THR A 340 8.63 11.32 4.43
C THR A 340 8.33 11.11 2.94
N ALA A 341 8.40 12.16 2.14
CA ALA A 341 8.19 12.05 0.69
C ALA A 341 9.23 11.14 0.01
N LEU A 342 10.50 11.20 0.40
CA LEU A 342 11.55 10.32 -0.14
C LEU A 342 11.30 8.84 0.21
N VAL A 343 10.89 8.52 1.44
CA VAL A 343 10.52 7.16 1.85
C VAL A 343 9.33 6.67 1.05
N MET A 344 8.32 7.52 0.82
CA MET A 344 7.15 7.18 0.02
C MET A 344 7.47 7.02 -1.46
N ILE A 345 8.40 7.81 -2.01
CA ILE A 345 8.92 7.64 -3.37
C ILE A 345 9.65 6.30 -3.48
N ALA A 346 10.53 5.96 -2.54
CA ALA A 346 11.21 4.67 -2.51
C ALA A 346 10.22 3.50 -2.44
N SER A 347 9.18 3.62 -1.62
CA SER A 347 8.08 2.65 -1.52
C SER A 347 7.32 2.50 -2.85
N SER A 348 6.98 3.60 -3.51
CA SER A 348 6.24 3.58 -4.78
C SER A 348 7.11 3.05 -5.93
N LEU A 349 8.40 3.38 -5.93
CA LEU A 349 9.38 2.86 -6.89
C LEU A 349 9.53 1.34 -6.72
N CYS A 350 9.59 0.85 -5.49
CA CYS A 350 9.58 -0.59 -5.21
C CYS A 350 8.33 -1.25 -5.78
N ASN A 351 7.17 -0.70 -5.49
CA ASN A 351 5.89 -1.23 -5.96
C ASN A 351 5.88 -1.38 -7.49
N TYR A 352 6.32 -0.36 -8.20
CA TYR A 352 6.39 -0.39 -9.66
C TYR A 352 7.44 -1.40 -10.17
N THR A 353 8.67 -1.30 -9.72
CA THR A 353 9.79 -2.09 -10.28
C THR A 353 9.70 -3.56 -9.93
N ILE A 354 9.45 -3.88 -8.65
CA ILE A 354 9.44 -5.26 -8.16
C ILE A 354 8.21 -6.04 -8.65
N LEU A 355 7.02 -5.41 -8.66
CA LEU A 355 5.82 -6.07 -9.19
C LEU A 355 5.87 -6.21 -10.72
N THR A 356 6.50 -5.28 -11.43
CA THR A 356 6.75 -5.43 -12.88
C THR A 356 7.68 -6.61 -13.16
N ALA A 357 8.71 -6.81 -12.34
CA ALA A 357 9.58 -7.98 -12.43
C ALA A 357 8.82 -9.28 -12.09
N ALA A 358 8.06 -9.28 -10.98
CA ALA A 358 7.27 -10.42 -10.54
C ALA A 358 6.23 -10.89 -11.57
N ALA A 359 5.67 -9.96 -12.35
CA ALA A 359 4.70 -10.27 -13.41
C ALA A 359 5.27 -11.17 -14.53
N LYS A 360 6.59 -11.28 -14.64
CA LYS A 360 7.30 -12.08 -15.63
C LYS A 360 7.95 -13.34 -15.05
N MET A 361 7.70 -13.64 -13.78
CA MET A 361 8.35 -14.71 -13.03
C MET A 361 7.33 -15.77 -12.61
N GLN A 362 7.80 -16.99 -12.41
CA GLN A 362 7.02 -18.05 -11.77
C GLN A 362 6.79 -17.72 -10.29
N PRO A 363 5.66 -18.11 -9.66
CA PRO A 363 5.36 -17.79 -8.26
C PRO A 363 6.46 -18.23 -7.28
N SER A 364 7.11 -19.38 -7.50
CA SER A 364 8.24 -19.86 -6.70
C SER A 364 9.45 -18.92 -6.80
N GLN A 365 9.76 -18.41 -7.98
CA GLN A 365 10.84 -17.44 -8.19
C GLN A 365 10.53 -16.11 -7.51
N VAL A 366 9.26 -15.68 -7.51
CA VAL A 366 8.82 -14.48 -6.78
C VAL A 366 9.02 -14.64 -5.28
N MET A 367 8.75 -15.82 -4.72
CA MET A 367 9.02 -16.11 -3.31
C MET A 367 10.52 -16.01 -2.99
N VAL A 368 11.39 -16.53 -3.85
CA VAL A 368 12.86 -16.40 -3.72
C VAL A 368 13.27 -14.92 -3.82
N MET A 369 12.73 -14.16 -4.77
CA MET A 369 12.98 -12.71 -4.88
C MET A 369 12.57 -11.98 -3.62
N ASN A 370 11.43 -12.35 -3.02
CA ASN A 370 10.97 -11.76 -1.76
C ASN A 370 11.93 -12.07 -0.60
N ILE A 371 12.43 -13.30 -0.50
CA ILE A 371 13.45 -13.69 0.48
C ILE A 371 14.72 -12.83 0.32
N VAL A 372 15.23 -12.71 -0.90
CA VAL A 372 16.44 -11.91 -1.18
C VAL A 372 16.23 -10.44 -0.82
N LEU A 373 15.10 -9.87 -1.24
CA LEU A 373 14.76 -8.47 -0.94
C LEU A 373 14.62 -8.22 0.56
N THR A 374 13.97 -9.14 1.27
CA THR A 374 13.79 -9.06 2.73
C THR A 374 15.13 -9.22 3.45
N ALA A 375 16.03 -10.10 2.97
CA ALA A 375 17.38 -10.24 3.51
C ALA A 375 18.22 -8.96 3.34
N VAL A 376 18.10 -8.28 2.20
CA VAL A 376 18.69 -6.95 2.00
C VAL A 376 18.11 -5.95 3.02
N GLY A 377 16.80 -5.98 3.26
CA GLY A 377 16.14 -5.16 4.28
C GLY A 377 16.68 -5.43 5.70
N VAL A 378 16.93 -6.69 6.05
CA VAL A 378 17.57 -7.07 7.31
C VAL A 378 18.97 -6.49 7.42
N ALA A 379 19.80 -6.62 6.37
CA ALA A 379 21.16 -6.09 6.35
C ALA A 379 21.18 -4.57 6.51
N LEU A 380 20.32 -3.85 5.79
CA LEU A 380 20.17 -2.39 5.94
C LEU A 380 19.71 -2.00 7.34
N GLY A 381 18.73 -2.73 7.90
CA GLY A 381 18.24 -2.50 9.26
C GLY A 381 19.31 -2.70 10.31
N LEU A 382 20.12 -3.77 10.21
CA LEU A 382 21.26 -4.01 11.09
C LEU A 382 22.30 -2.90 11.00
N PHE A 383 22.66 -2.47 9.79
CA PHE A 383 23.59 -1.38 9.56
C PHE A 383 23.13 -0.09 10.24
N VAL A 384 21.88 0.32 10.02
CA VAL A 384 21.32 1.51 10.65
C VAL A 384 21.23 1.36 12.17
N ASN A 385 20.83 0.19 12.68
CA ASN A 385 20.71 -0.02 14.12
C ASN A 385 22.06 0.10 14.85
N VAL A 386 23.14 -0.43 14.27
CA VAL A 386 24.52 -0.31 14.83
C VAL A 386 24.98 1.16 14.83
N ARG A 387 24.65 1.90 13.79
CA ARG A 387 25.10 3.30 13.62
C ARG A 387 24.13 4.33 14.22
N TYR A 388 23.01 3.89 14.80
CA TYR A 388 21.92 4.77 15.23
C TYR A 388 22.35 5.82 16.26
N GLY A 389 23.23 5.47 17.19
CA GLY A 389 23.77 6.41 18.19
C GLY A 389 24.59 7.56 17.58
N VAL A 390 25.34 7.27 16.52
CA VAL A 390 26.10 8.28 15.77
C VAL A 390 25.14 9.17 14.95
N LEU A 391 24.13 8.57 14.33
CA LEU A 391 23.12 9.30 13.56
C LEU A 391 22.34 10.31 14.41
N LEU A 392 21.96 9.92 15.65
CA LEU A 392 21.27 10.83 16.57
C LEU A 392 22.14 12.01 16.96
N LYS A 393 23.43 11.79 17.27
CA LYS A 393 24.35 12.89 17.57
C LYS A 393 24.48 13.88 16.40
N ASN A 394 24.66 13.35 15.18
CA ASN A 394 24.75 14.20 13.99
C ASN A 394 23.45 14.97 13.72
N ALA A 395 22.29 14.40 14.08
CA ALA A 395 20.99 15.07 13.94
C ALA A 395 20.76 16.18 14.98
N GLU A 396 21.39 16.09 16.15
CA GLU A 396 21.36 17.13 17.20
C GLU A 396 22.31 18.29 16.86
N GLU A 397 23.40 18.01 16.15
CA GLU A 397 24.43 19.02 15.76
C GLU A 397 24.05 19.75 14.45
N ALA A 398 23.14 19.22 13.64
CA ALA A 398 22.71 19.79 12.35
C ALA A 398 21.45 20.67 12.50
#